data_49521ea362f7a4723ea8053ee1f29660
#
_entry.id   49521ea362f7a4723ea8053ee1f29660
#
_cell.length_a   1.000
_cell.length_b   1.000
_cell.length_c   1.000
_cell.angle_alpha   90.00
_cell.angle_beta   90.00
_cell.angle_gamma   90.00
#
_symmetry.space_group_name_H-M   'P 1'
#
loop_
_entity.id
_entity.type
_entity.pdbx_description
1 polymer ?
#
loop_
_entity_poly.entity_id
_entity_poly.type
_entity_poly.pdbx_seq_one_letter_code
_entity_poly.pdbx_strand_id
1 'polypeptide(L)'
;MSYSEDYISNFGKQTGFINSNIEKVIRLLDVLTFIDSDLDPYHEKLVLKGGTAINLMITNLARLSVDIDLDYIGSLDKGKMGVDRDVIMSALDSFMLKDGYALSKEKSRGSVILASRTYSYTNAFGNRDNIKVEINFIDRIHVCPSIRKKVKYFDKEVMVQTPLEAELLGMKIAALIDRHKPRDLFDIYKLKGYMPNLDKDRVRKLAVFYLSLDGIFELNESSFDNVNKITQDSIKKELQPVLAKGNMFDLNVAKEEVVKFLKDLLVLTDSEKKYLTEFSKGNFDPYLLFEPNDAERAAKHPMAKWRAANLKK
;
A
#
# COMPACT_ATOMS: atom_id res chain seq x y z
N MET A 1 -7.04 -7.87 23.15
CA MET A 1 -8.43 -8.28 22.79
C MET A 1 -8.45 -9.75 22.41
N SER A 2 -9.46 -10.51 22.90
CA SER A 2 -9.73 -11.88 22.46
C SER A 2 -11.05 -11.91 21.72
N TYR A 3 -11.09 -12.60 20.60
CA TYR A 3 -12.32 -12.85 19.84
C TYR A 3 -12.75 -14.28 20.04
N SER A 4 -14.09 -14.55 20.09
CA SER A 4 -14.58 -15.91 20.15
C SER A 4 -14.58 -16.58 18.79
N GLU A 5 -14.48 -17.91 18.78
CA GLU A 5 -14.54 -18.71 17.56
C GLU A 5 -15.87 -18.48 16.82
N ASP A 6 -17.00 -18.43 17.54
CA ASP A 6 -18.33 -18.20 16.95
C ASP A 6 -18.43 -16.86 16.26
N TYR A 7 -17.87 -15.80 16.86
CA TYR A 7 -17.87 -14.46 16.26
C TYR A 7 -17.13 -14.45 14.91
N ILE A 8 -15.93 -15.01 14.88
CA ILE A 8 -15.15 -15.08 13.63
C ILE A 8 -15.80 -15.99 12.60
N SER A 9 -16.29 -17.17 13.04
CA SER A 9 -16.91 -18.16 12.14
C SER A 9 -18.19 -17.65 11.49
N ASN A 10 -18.94 -16.78 12.17
CA ASN A 10 -20.13 -16.15 11.59
C ASN A 10 -19.76 -15.32 10.34
N PHE A 11 -18.71 -14.48 10.42
CA PHE A 11 -18.24 -13.75 9.24
C PHE A 11 -17.67 -14.67 8.15
N GLY A 12 -17.00 -15.76 8.54
CA GLY A 12 -16.52 -16.76 7.58
C GLY A 12 -17.64 -17.39 6.76
N LYS A 13 -18.77 -17.72 7.41
CA LYS A 13 -19.97 -18.24 6.73
C LYS A 13 -20.61 -17.21 5.79
N GLN A 14 -20.65 -15.94 6.20
CA GLN A 14 -21.26 -14.86 5.42
C GLN A 14 -20.41 -14.47 4.19
N THR A 15 -19.08 -14.43 4.34
CA THR A 15 -18.16 -13.87 3.33
C THR A 15 -17.43 -14.91 2.51
N GLY A 16 -17.35 -16.15 2.99
CA GLY A 16 -16.58 -17.21 2.36
C GLY A 16 -15.04 -17.09 2.53
N PHE A 17 -14.55 -16.12 3.28
CA PHE A 17 -13.11 -15.98 3.55
C PHE A 17 -12.66 -16.99 4.64
N ILE A 18 -11.35 -17.23 4.70
CA ILE A 18 -10.72 -18.07 5.73
C ILE A 18 -10.80 -17.33 7.08
N ASN A 19 -11.31 -18.00 8.10
CA ASN A 19 -11.56 -17.45 9.43
C ASN A 19 -10.33 -16.77 10.06
N SER A 20 -9.15 -17.39 9.98
CA SER A 20 -7.93 -16.79 10.53
C SER A 20 -7.55 -15.46 9.82
N ASN A 21 -7.81 -15.34 8.53
CA ASN A 21 -7.57 -14.10 7.80
C ASN A 21 -8.62 -13.02 8.11
N ILE A 22 -9.88 -13.43 8.38
CA ILE A 22 -10.92 -12.51 8.87
C ILE A 22 -10.50 -11.94 10.22
N GLU A 23 -10.06 -12.79 11.16
CA GLU A 23 -9.58 -12.33 12.45
C GLU A 23 -8.41 -11.35 12.33
N LYS A 24 -7.46 -11.62 11.42
CA LYS A 24 -6.37 -10.67 11.14
C LYS A 24 -6.89 -9.31 10.70
N VAL A 25 -7.88 -9.27 9.80
CA VAL A 25 -8.45 -8.00 9.34
C VAL A 25 -9.19 -7.29 10.46
N ILE A 26 -9.94 -8.00 11.30
CA ILE A 26 -10.60 -7.41 12.46
C ILE A 26 -9.57 -6.80 13.43
N ARG A 27 -8.49 -7.51 13.73
CA ARG A 27 -7.39 -7.03 14.58
C ARG A 27 -6.63 -5.86 13.93
N LEU A 28 -6.49 -5.87 12.61
CA LEU A 28 -5.93 -4.75 11.85
C LEU A 28 -6.82 -3.51 12.00
N LEU A 29 -8.14 -3.65 11.94
CA LEU A 29 -9.07 -2.54 12.18
C LEU A 29 -8.94 -2.01 13.62
N ASP A 30 -8.68 -2.86 14.63
CA ASP A 30 -8.39 -2.41 16.00
C ASP A 30 -7.13 -1.56 16.08
N VAL A 31 -6.06 -1.96 15.37
CA VAL A 31 -4.82 -1.17 15.30
C VAL A 31 -5.07 0.17 14.59
N LEU A 32 -5.84 0.19 13.52
CA LEU A 32 -6.22 1.43 12.84
C LEU A 32 -7.08 2.33 13.73
N THR A 33 -7.98 1.75 14.54
CA THR A 33 -8.76 2.50 15.54
C THR A 33 -7.85 3.13 16.58
N PHE A 34 -6.87 2.40 17.11
CA PHE A 34 -5.86 2.94 18.03
C PHE A 34 -5.09 4.10 17.39
N ILE A 35 -4.66 3.95 16.13
CA ILE A 35 -3.94 5.00 15.42
C ILE A 35 -4.80 6.26 15.29
N ASP A 36 -6.07 6.11 14.94
CA ASP A 36 -6.99 7.25 14.76
C ASP A 36 -7.37 7.94 16.07
N SER A 37 -7.62 7.19 17.15
CA SER A 37 -8.23 7.71 18.38
C SER A 37 -7.24 8.02 19.48
N ASP A 38 -6.17 7.20 19.63
CA ASP A 38 -5.29 7.23 20.79
C ASP A 38 -3.89 7.74 20.48
N LEU A 39 -3.54 7.92 19.18
CA LEU A 39 -2.23 8.37 18.75
C LEU A 39 -2.20 9.87 18.40
N ASP A 40 -3.04 10.69 19.07
CA ASP A 40 -3.05 12.14 18.88
C ASP A 40 -1.75 12.80 19.40
N PRO A 41 -1.12 13.75 18.68
CA PRO A 41 -1.49 14.31 17.35
C PRO A 41 -0.84 13.55 16.17
N TYR A 42 -0.28 12.37 16.38
CA TYR A 42 0.49 11.64 15.35
C TYR A 42 -0.37 10.91 14.33
N HIS A 43 -1.66 10.70 14.60
CA HIS A 43 -2.58 10.07 13.66
C HIS A 43 -2.65 10.80 12.31
N GLU A 44 -2.56 12.14 12.28
CA GLU A 44 -2.54 12.93 11.05
C GLU A 44 -1.25 12.78 10.23
N LYS A 45 -0.20 12.23 10.86
CA LYS A 45 1.10 12.00 10.23
C LYS A 45 1.25 10.60 9.65
N LEU A 46 0.23 9.73 9.80
CA LEU A 46 0.25 8.34 9.33
C LEU A 46 -0.82 8.13 8.26
N VAL A 47 -0.41 7.61 7.13
CA VAL A 47 -1.27 7.39 5.96
C VAL A 47 -1.23 5.92 5.57
N LEU A 48 -2.37 5.25 5.64
CA LEU A 48 -2.50 3.86 5.23
C LEU A 48 -2.38 3.75 3.71
N LYS A 49 -1.51 2.86 3.25
CA LYS A 49 -1.29 2.58 1.83
C LYS A 49 -1.38 1.09 1.49
N GLY A 50 -0.93 0.73 0.31
CA GLY A 50 -0.78 -0.65 -0.12
C GLY A 50 -2.10 -1.39 -0.34
N GLY A 51 -2.03 -2.72 -0.24
CA GLY A 51 -3.20 -3.58 -0.47
C GLY A 51 -4.33 -3.35 0.53
N THR A 52 -3.99 -3.00 1.77
CA THR A 52 -4.99 -2.75 2.82
C THR A 52 -5.80 -1.50 2.53
N ALA A 53 -5.16 -0.38 2.16
CA ALA A 53 -5.88 0.82 1.74
C ALA A 53 -6.79 0.54 0.54
N ILE A 54 -6.30 -0.12 -0.50
CA ILE A 54 -7.08 -0.47 -1.70
C ILE A 54 -8.31 -1.30 -1.34
N ASN A 55 -8.14 -2.34 -0.52
CA ASN A 55 -9.24 -3.25 -0.20
C ASN A 55 -10.27 -2.63 0.75
N LEU A 56 -9.86 -1.78 1.68
CA LEU A 56 -10.78 -1.08 2.59
C LEU A 56 -11.50 0.10 1.90
N MET A 57 -10.81 0.82 1.00
CA MET A 57 -11.28 2.11 0.50
C MET A 57 -11.96 2.03 -0.86
N ILE A 58 -11.52 1.11 -1.72
CA ILE A 58 -11.92 1.08 -3.14
C ILE A 58 -12.66 -0.20 -3.49
N THR A 59 -12.05 -1.38 -3.25
CA THR A 59 -12.55 -2.64 -3.80
C THR A 59 -13.51 -3.40 -2.89
N ASN A 60 -13.88 -2.82 -1.75
CA ASN A 60 -14.83 -3.40 -0.79
C ASN A 60 -14.49 -4.86 -0.43
N LEU A 61 -13.25 -5.09 0.02
CA LEU A 61 -12.72 -6.41 0.37
C LEU A 61 -12.82 -7.44 -0.77
N ALA A 62 -12.51 -7.05 -2.02
CA ALA A 62 -12.42 -8.01 -3.13
C ALA A 62 -11.46 -9.18 -2.81
N ARG A 63 -10.48 -8.93 -1.97
CA ARG A 63 -9.65 -9.88 -1.23
C ARG A 63 -9.36 -9.37 0.18
N LEU A 64 -8.93 -10.22 1.08
CA LEU A 64 -8.41 -9.75 2.35
C LEU A 64 -6.96 -9.23 2.20
N SER A 65 -6.62 -8.20 2.95
CA SER A 65 -5.26 -7.73 3.17
C SER A 65 -4.97 -7.77 4.66
N VAL A 66 -3.86 -8.40 5.03
CA VAL A 66 -3.58 -8.81 6.41
C VAL A 66 -2.35 -8.12 7.02
N ASP A 67 -1.75 -7.19 6.28
CA ASP A 67 -0.62 -6.38 6.71
C ASP A 67 -1.04 -4.91 6.80
N ILE A 68 -0.44 -4.14 7.71
CA ILE A 68 -0.64 -2.69 7.84
C ILE A 68 0.59 -2.00 7.27
N ASP A 69 0.44 -1.34 6.13
CA ASP A 69 1.49 -0.54 5.49
C ASP A 69 1.15 0.94 5.63
N LEU A 70 1.98 1.69 6.33
CA LEU A 70 1.80 3.11 6.59
C LEU A 70 2.96 3.93 6.01
N ASP A 71 2.65 5.12 5.49
CA ASP A 71 3.62 6.17 5.25
C ASP A 71 3.52 7.23 6.35
N TYR A 72 4.66 7.63 6.89
CA TYR A 72 4.76 8.81 7.72
C TYR A 72 4.87 10.05 6.83
N ILE A 73 3.93 11.00 6.99
CA ILE A 73 3.87 12.26 6.22
C ILE A 73 4.03 13.52 7.09
N GLY A 74 4.62 13.39 8.27
CA GLY A 74 4.76 14.49 9.22
C GLY A 74 5.84 15.50 8.79
N SER A 75 7.04 15.39 9.32
CA SER A 75 8.12 16.34 9.05
C SER A 75 9.08 15.87 7.97
N LEU A 76 9.45 16.78 7.05
CA LEU A 76 10.54 16.53 6.08
C LEU A 76 11.92 16.60 6.74
N ASP A 77 12.06 17.26 7.90
CA ASP A 77 13.28 17.30 8.70
C ASP A 77 13.54 15.92 9.34
N LYS A 78 14.76 15.40 9.16
CA LYS A 78 15.13 14.07 9.64
C LYS A 78 15.17 13.97 11.17
N GLY A 79 15.57 15.04 11.87
CA GLY A 79 15.63 15.06 13.33
C GLY A 79 14.23 15.02 13.94
N LYS A 80 13.33 15.88 13.46
CA LYS A 80 11.93 15.89 13.91
C LYS A 80 11.22 14.58 13.56
N MET A 81 11.44 14.04 12.36
CA MET A 81 10.92 12.73 11.96
C MET A 81 11.42 11.63 12.91
N GLY A 82 12.70 11.67 13.32
CA GLY A 82 13.25 10.70 14.26
C GLY A 82 12.54 10.74 15.62
N VAL A 83 12.28 11.94 16.16
CA VAL A 83 11.52 12.12 17.41
C VAL A 83 10.11 11.57 17.27
N ASP A 84 9.39 11.96 16.21
CA ASP A 84 8.03 11.45 15.93
C ASP A 84 8.01 9.93 15.81
N ARG A 85 8.99 9.36 15.10
CA ARG A 85 9.13 7.91 14.93
C ARG A 85 9.25 7.18 16.26
N ASP A 86 10.09 7.67 17.15
CA ASP A 86 10.32 7.01 18.45
C ASP A 86 9.06 7.05 19.32
N VAL A 87 8.33 8.15 19.31
CA VAL A 87 7.03 8.26 20.00
C VAL A 87 5.99 7.32 19.40
N ILE A 88 5.82 7.34 18.06
CA ILE A 88 4.85 6.48 17.35
C ILE A 88 5.14 5.01 17.62
N MET A 89 6.41 4.59 17.49
CA MET A 89 6.78 3.19 17.70
C MET A 89 6.62 2.74 19.15
N SER A 90 6.94 3.60 20.10
CA SER A 90 6.76 3.30 21.54
C SER A 90 5.27 3.17 21.90
N ALA A 91 4.42 4.06 21.39
CA ALA A 91 2.99 4.01 21.61
C ALA A 91 2.36 2.75 20.98
N LEU A 92 2.75 2.41 19.74
CA LEU A 92 2.30 1.20 19.06
C LEU A 92 2.72 -0.07 19.81
N ASP A 93 4.01 -0.17 20.20
CA ASP A 93 4.51 -1.32 20.97
C ASP A 93 3.77 -1.45 22.31
N SER A 94 3.50 -0.34 23.00
CA SER A 94 2.76 -0.31 24.28
C SER A 94 1.30 -0.75 24.12
N PHE A 95 0.61 -0.25 23.08
CA PHE A 95 -0.76 -0.66 22.76
C PHE A 95 -0.83 -2.16 22.50
N MET A 96 0.04 -2.67 21.63
CA MET A 96 0.03 -4.08 21.24
C MET A 96 0.34 -5.00 22.44
N LEU A 97 1.32 -4.64 23.27
CA LEU A 97 1.64 -5.42 24.49
C LEU A 97 0.49 -5.43 25.49
N LYS A 98 -0.14 -4.27 25.74
CA LYS A 98 -1.31 -4.15 26.64
C LYS A 98 -2.50 -4.99 26.15
N ASP A 99 -2.64 -5.13 24.83
CA ASP A 99 -3.73 -5.88 24.20
C ASP A 99 -3.41 -7.39 24.05
N GLY A 100 -2.31 -7.85 24.65
CA GLY A 100 -1.95 -9.27 24.74
C GLY A 100 -1.14 -9.82 23.56
N TYR A 101 -0.59 -8.94 22.72
CA TYR A 101 0.33 -9.37 21.68
C TYR A 101 1.77 -9.45 22.20
N ALA A 102 2.59 -10.28 21.57
CA ALA A 102 4.02 -10.37 21.85
C ALA A 102 4.82 -9.93 20.64
N LEU A 103 5.76 -9.00 20.84
CA LEU A 103 6.67 -8.55 19.78
C LEU A 103 7.64 -9.68 19.40
N SER A 104 7.61 -10.09 18.13
CA SER A 104 8.57 -11.05 17.57
C SER A 104 9.85 -10.30 17.15
N LYS A 105 10.88 -10.34 17.98
CA LYS A 105 12.17 -9.67 17.68
C LYS A 105 12.83 -10.22 16.42
N GLU A 106 12.74 -11.52 16.17
CA GLU A 106 13.33 -12.19 14.99
C GLU A 106 12.67 -11.76 13.66
N LYS A 107 11.37 -11.50 13.67
CA LYS A 107 10.59 -11.09 12.48
C LYS A 107 10.46 -9.59 12.35
N SER A 108 10.82 -8.84 13.39
CA SER A 108 10.79 -7.38 13.38
C SER A 108 12.09 -6.83 12.84
N ARG A 109 12.01 -5.84 11.97
CA ARG A 109 13.19 -5.16 11.40
C ARG A 109 12.99 -3.67 11.54
N GLY A 110 14.07 -2.94 11.64
CA GLY A 110 14.01 -1.50 11.75
C GLY A 110 15.30 -0.85 11.27
N SER A 111 15.12 0.19 10.48
CA SER A 111 16.15 1.18 10.16
C SER A 111 15.59 2.56 10.50
N VAL A 112 16.39 3.59 10.35
CA VAL A 112 15.92 4.98 10.54
C VAL A 112 14.74 5.31 9.61
N ILE A 113 14.70 4.69 8.42
CA ILE A 113 13.75 5.01 7.35
C ILE A 113 12.61 4.00 7.18
N LEU A 114 12.69 2.83 7.81
CA LEU A 114 11.65 1.80 7.76
C LEU A 114 11.56 1.11 9.12
N ALA A 115 10.39 1.10 9.71
CA ALA A 115 10.09 0.30 10.90
C ALA A 115 9.11 -0.80 10.52
N SER A 116 9.49 -2.06 10.71
CA SER A 116 8.64 -3.23 10.51
C SER A 116 8.53 -3.98 11.83
N ARG A 117 7.32 -4.12 12.36
CA ARG A 117 6.99 -4.84 13.59
C ARG A 117 6.10 -6.02 13.27
N THR A 118 6.43 -7.16 13.84
CA THR A 118 5.58 -8.36 13.79
C THR A 118 5.19 -8.72 15.21
N TYR A 119 3.89 -8.71 15.46
CA TYR A 119 3.31 -9.03 16.76
C TYR A 119 2.59 -10.37 16.66
N SER A 120 2.96 -11.32 17.52
CA SER A 120 2.33 -12.63 17.59
C SER A 120 1.20 -12.64 18.62
N TYR A 121 0.18 -13.45 18.36
CA TYR A 121 -0.96 -13.67 19.24
C TYR A 121 -1.49 -15.09 19.07
N THR A 122 -2.34 -15.54 20.00
CA THR A 122 -3.13 -16.76 19.83
C THR A 122 -4.48 -16.37 19.25
N ASN A 123 -4.84 -16.94 18.09
CA ASN A 123 -6.10 -16.63 17.42
C ASN A 123 -7.28 -17.33 18.09
N ALA A 124 -8.52 -17.00 17.69
CA ALA A 124 -9.76 -17.54 18.23
C ALA A 124 -9.85 -19.07 18.18
N PHE A 125 -9.08 -19.72 17.30
CA PHE A 125 -9.03 -21.18 17.11
C PHE A 125 -7.85 -21.84 17.83
N GLY A 126 -7.18 -21.13 18.75
CA GLY A 126 -6.06 -21.64 19.53
C GLY A 126 -4.72 -21.72 18.80
N ASN A 127 -4.62 -21.26 17.55
CA ASN A 127 -3.40 -21.30 16.78
C ASN A 127 -2.59 -20.02 16.96
N ARG A 128 -1.24 -20.14 16.89
CA ARG A 128 -0.36 -18.98 16.87
C ARG A 128 -0.42 -18.29 15.52
N ASP A 129 -0.64 -17.00 15.54
CA ASP A 129 -0.70 -16.15 14.36
C ASP A 129 0.00 -14.80 14.59
N ASN A 130 0.07 -13.93 13.60
CA ASN A 130 0.75 -12.64 13.72
C ASN A 130 0.09 -11.53 12.90
N ILE A 131 0.31 -10.29 13.36
CA ILE A 131 0.03 -9.05 12.61
C ILE A 131 1.35 -8.37 12.33
N LYS A 132 1.51 -7.89 11.10
CA LYS A 132 2.65 -7.09 10.67
C LYS A 132 2.20 -5.64 10.48
N VAL A 133 2.98 -4.72 11.06
CA VAL A 133 2.83 -3.28 10.88
C VAL A 133 4.14 -2.73 10.34
N GLU A 134 4.09 -2.10 9.19
CA GLU A 134 5.23 -1.41 8.58
C GLU A 134 4.94 0.08 8.47
N ILE A 135 5.90 0.90 8.89
CA ILE A 135 5.84 2.35 8.75
C ILE A 135 7.07 2.81 7.98
N ASN A 136 6.81 3.40 6.81
CA ASN A 136 7.84 3.99 5.95
C ASN A 136 8.04 5.46 6.34
N PHE A 137 9.27 5.81 6.68
CA PHE A 137 9.70 7.17 7.05
C PHE A 137 10.56 7.83 5.96
N ILE A 138 10.70 7.21 4.76
CA ILE A 138 11.55 7.74 3.70
C ILE A 138 10.82 8.75 2.84
N ASP A 139 9.56 8.49 2.46
CA ASP A 139 8.82 9.30 1.50
C ASP A 139 8.37 10.63 2.10
N ARG A 140 7.78 10.61 3.25
CA ARG A 140 7.38 11.75 4.11
C ARG A 140 6.44 12.78 3.46
N ILE A 141 6.05 12.58 2.22
CA ILE A 141 5.08 13.40 1.48
C ILE A 141 4.53 12.59 0.30
N HIS A 142 3.24 12.74 0.05
CA HIS A 142 2.59 12.26 -1.16
C HIS A 142 2.43 13.40 -2.17
N VAL A 143 2.28 13.07 -3.45
CA VAL A 143 2.05 14.05 -4.52
C VAL A 143 0.69 14.73 -4.30
N CYS A 144 -0.35 13.93 -4.03
CA CYS A 144 -1.68 14.46 -3.72
C CYS A 144 -1.88 14.63 -2.21
N PRO A 145 -2.75 15.54 -1.77
CA PRO A 145 -3.21 15.56 -0.38
C PRO A 145 -3.83 14.22 0.02
N SER A 146 -3.57 13.78 1.25
CA SER A 146 -4.25 12.62 1.82
C SER A 146 -5.72 12.95 2.13
N ILE A 147 -6.56 11.92 2.12
CA ILE A 147 -7.98 12.01 2.49
C ILE A 147 -8.25 11.17 3.73
N ARG A 148 -9.24 11.59 4.54
CA ARG A 148 -9.78 10.77 5.64
C ARG A 148 -11.15 10.27 5.26
N LYS A 149 -11.37 8.96 5.42
CA LYS A 149 -12.63 8.30 5.08
C LYS A 149 -12.99 7.28 6.15
N LYS A 150 -14.27 7.24 6.49
CA LYS A 150 -14.82 6.24 7.38
C LYS A 150 -15.06 4.94 6.62
N VAL A 151 -14.59 3.83 7.16
CA VAL A 151 -14.85 2.48 6.64
C VAL A 151 -15.54 1.63 7.70
N LYS A 152 -16.38 0.69 7.24
CA LYS A 152 -17.12 -0.22 8.12
C LYS A 152 -17.02 -1.64 7.59
N TYR A 153 -16.38 -2.52 8.37
CA TYR A 153 -16.22 -3.93 8.05
C TYR A 153 -16.26 -4.76 9.33
N PHE A 154 -16.89 -5.93 9.28
CA PHE A 154 -16.95 -6.89 10.39
C PHE A 154 -17.39 -6.25 11.72
N ASP A 155 -18.47 -5.44 11.68
CA ASP A 155 -19.00 -4.67 12.83
C ASP A 155 -18.03 -3.63 13.43
N LYS A 156 -16.88 -3.39 12.76
CA LYS A 156 -15.92 -2.34 13.12
C LYS A 156 -16.11 -1.13 12.20
N GLU A 157 -16.05 0.04 12.81
CA GLU A 157 -16.07 1.32 12.11
C GLU A 157 -14.82 2.12 12.49
N VAL A 158 -14.04 2.55 11.51
CA VAL A 158 -12.79 3.26 11.74
C VAL A 158 -12.59 4.37 10.72
N MET A 159 -12.02 5.48 11.17
CA MET A 159 -11.51 6.53 10.27
C MET A 159 -10.13 6.13 9.76
N VAL A 160 -9.93 6.20 8.46
CA VAL A 160 -8.66 5.85 7.83
C VAL A 160 -8.17 7.05 7.02
N GLN A 161 -6.93 7.45 7.24
CA GLN A 161 -6.24 8.41 6.38
C GLN A 161 -5.47 7.65 5.30
N THR A 162 -5.63 8.06 4.03
CA THR A 162 -5.08 7.37 2.87
C THR A 162 -4.73 8.35 1.77
N PRO A 163 -3.81 8.02 0.82
CA PRO A 163 -3.64 8.77 -0.42
C PRO A 163 -4.95 8.81 -1.22
N LEU A 164 -5.08 9.76 -2.12
CA LEU A 164 -6.17 9.75 -3.10
C LEU A 164 -6.19 8.43 -3.90
N GLU A 165 -7.37 8.00 -4.31
CA GLU A 165 -7.56 6.74 -5.06
C GLU A 165 -6.70 6.69 -6.32
N ALA A 166 -6.54 7.81 -7.04
CA ALA A 166 -5.65 7.91 -8.20
C ALA A 166 -4.18 7.65 -7.83
N GLU A 167 -3.72 8.15 -6.67
CA GLU A 167 -2.35 7.94 -6.20
C GLU A 167 -2.11 6.51 -5.72
N LEU A 168 -3.08 5.92 -5.01
CA LEU A 168 -3.04 4.49 -4.65
C LEU A 168 -2.93 3.59 -5.88
N LEU A 169 -3.67 3.92 -6.95
CA LEU A 169 -3.60 3.17 -8.20
C LEU A 169 -2.26 3.38 -8.90
N GLY A 170 -1.74 4.62 -8.95
CA GLY A 170 -0.40 4.92 -9.49
C GLY A 170 0.71 4.14 -8.78
N MET A 171 0.71 4.15 -7.44
CA MET A 171 1.63 3.35 -6.62
C MET A 171 1.50 1.84 -6.91
N LYS A 172 0.27 1.34 -7.08
CA LYS A 172 0.02 -0.07 -7.35
C LYS A 172 0.48 -0.49 -8.74
N ILE A 173 0.33 0.36 -9.73
CA ILE A 173 0.85 0.15 -11.09
C ILE A 173 2.38 0.07 -11.06
N ALA A 174 3.05 1.02 -10.41
CA ALA A 174 4.50 0.99 -10.26
C ALA A 174 4.97 -0.31 -9.58
N ALA A 175 4.33 -0.70 -8.48
CA ALA A 175 4.65 -1.94 -7.78
C ALA A 175 4.46 -3.21 -8.64
N LEU A 176 3.44 -3.28 -9.50
CA LEU A 176 3.22 -4.43 -10.38
C LEU A 176 4.30 -4.51 -11.47
N ILE A 177 4.69 -3.37 -12.03
CA ILE A 177 5.74 -3.29 -13.08
C ILE A 177 7.12 -3.62 -12.49
N ASP A 178 7.43 -3.13 -11.28
CA ASP A 178 8.70 -3.40 -10.61
C ASP A 178 8.82 -4.87 -10.15
N ARG A 179 7.74 -5.43 -9.61
CA ARG A 179 7.75 -6.76 -8.99
C ARG A 179 6.58 -7.64 -9.43
N HIS A 180 6.80 -8.93 -9.64
CA HIS A 180 5.82 -9.89 -10.12
C HIS A 180 4.99 -10.53 -8.97
N LYS A 181 4.23 -9.71 -8.22
CA LYS A 181 3.42 -10.20 -7.11
C LYS A 181 1.97 -10.49 -7.51
N PRO A 182 1.44 -11.71 -7.20
CA PRO A 182 0.07 -12.11 -7.53
C PRO A 182 -1.00 -11.16 -7.01
N ARG A 183 -0.80 -10.63 -5.80
CA ARG A 183 -1.75 -9.69 -5.19
C ARG A 183 -1.78 -8.35 -5.93
N ASP A 184 -0.64 -7.89 -6.47
CA ASP A 184 -0.58 -6.64 -7.24
C ASP A 184 -1.32 -6.80 -8.58
N LEU A 185 -1.16 -7.95 -9.25
CA LEU A 185 -1.93 -8.30 -10.45
C LEU A 185 -3.44 -8.31 -10.16
N PHE A 186 -3.86 -8.99 -9.10
CA PHE A 186 -5.27 -9.05 -8.70
C PHE A 186 -5.85 -7.67 -8.39
N ASP A 187 -5.10 -6.85 -7.63
CA ASP A 187 -5.55 -5.51 -7.26
C ASP A 187 -5.75 -4.65 -8.52
N ILE A 188 -4.80 -4.64 -9.46
CA ILE A 188 -4.97 -3.90 -10.74
C ILE A 188 -6.10 -4.47 -11.57
N TYR A 189 -6.24 -5.80 -11.65
CA TYR A 189 -7.36 -6.45 -12.35
C TYR A 189 -8.72 -5.98 -11.84
N LYS A 190 -8.86 -5.81 -10.52
CA LYS A 190 -10.08 -5.27 -9.92
C LYS A 190 -10.19 -3.75 -10.11
N LEU A 191 -9.11 -3.00 -9.86
CA LEU A 191 -9.10 -1.53 -9.92
C LEU A 191 -9.39 -0.97 -11.32
N LYS A 192 -9.03 -1.68 -12.41
CA LYS A 192 -9.37 -1.22 -13.77
C LYS A 192 -10.86 -0.95 -13.96
N GLY A 193 -11.74 -1.66 -13.23
CA GLY A 193 -13.19 -1.43 -13.25
C GLY A 193 -13.62 -0.10 -12.60
N TYR A 194 -12.76 0.51 -11.77
CA TYR A 194 -13.00 1.80 -11.13
C TYR A 194 -12.42 2.98 -11.94
N MET A 195 -11.61 2.71 -12.97
CA MET A 195 -10.99 3.74 -13.81
C MET A 195 -11.97 4.75 -14.44
N PRO A 196 -13.20 4.38 -14.83
CA PRO A 196 -14.15 5.38 -15.34
C PRO A 196 -14.45 6.54 -14.39
N ASN A 197 -14.24 6.33 -13.07
CA ASN A 197 -14.47 7.33 -12.03
C ASN A 197 -13.21 8.13 -11.66
N LEU A 198 -12.07 7.84 -12.32
CA LEU A 198 -10.78 8.47 -12.04
C LEU A 198 -10.29 9.25 -13.26
N ASP A 199 -9.55 10.31 -12.99
CA ASP A 199 -8.78 11.02 -14.02
C ASP A 199 -7.60 10.14 -14.48
N LYS A 200 -7.72 9.60 -15.70
CA LYS A 200 -6.73 8.70 -16.30
C LYS A 200 -5.37 9.35 -16.47
N ASP A 201 -5.33 10.62 -16.85
CA ASP A 201 -4.09 11.36 -17.04
C ASP A 201 -3.36 11.53 -15.70
N ARG A 202 -4.11 11.85 -14.65
CA ARG A 202 -3.56 11.94 -13.30
C ARG A 202 -3.02 10.60 -12.81
N VAL A 203 -3.75 9.50 -13.00
CA VAL A 203 -3.28 8.14 -12.65
C VAL A 203 -1.99 7.80 -13.41
N ARG A 204 -1.93 8.07 -14.72
CA ARG A 204 -0.73 7.84 -15.53
C ARG A 204 0.47 8.63 -15.02
N LYS A 205 0.32 9.93 -14.79
CA LYS A 205 1.37 10.80 -14.26
C LYS A 205 1.88 10.31 -12.91
N LEU A 206 0.99 9.91 -12.01
CA LEU A 206 1.34 9.34 -10.71
C LEU A 206 2.08 8.00 -10.87
N ALA A 207 1.63 7.11 -11.77
CA ALA A 207 2.34 5.87 -12.05
C ALA A 207 3.75 6.13 -12.60
N VAL A 208 3.92 7.06 -13.54
CA VAL A 208 5.22 7.48 -14.08
C VAL A 208 6.13 8.03 -12.98
N PHE A 209 5.59 8.84 -12.08
CA PHE A 209 6.35 9.36 -10.95
C PHE A 209 6.87 8.22 -10.04
N TYR A 210 5.99 7.32 -9.59
CA TYR A 210 6.40 6.22 -8.70
C TYR A 210 7.34 5.23 -9.40
N LEU A 211 7.14 4.92 -10.69
CA LEU A 211 8.09 4.13 -11.48
C LEU A 211 9.49 4.76 -11.50
N SER A 212 9.57 6.08 -11.67
CA SER A 212 10.84 6.79 -11.65
C SER A 212 11.53 6.75 -10.27
N LEU A 213 10.76 6.70 -9.18
CA LEU A 213 11.31 6.48 -7.84
C LEU A 213 11.91 5.08 -7.67
N ASP A 214 11.38 4.08 -8.37
CA ASP A 214 11.92 2.71 -8.39
C ASP A 214 13.10 2.57 -9.38
N GLY A 215 13.41 3.63 -10.16
CA GLY A 215 14.51 3.66 -11.13
C GLY A 215 14.12 3.15 -12.52
N ILE A 216 12.83 3.08 -12.80
CA ILE A 216 12.29 2.72 -14.11
C ILE A 216 12.08 4.02 -14.90
N PHE A 217 13.00 4.32 -15.81
CA PHE A 217 13.01 5.56 -16.60
C PHE A 217 12.62 5.33 -18.05
N GLU A 218 12.41 4.10 -18.46
CA GLU A 218 12.00 3.73 -19.80
C GLU A 218 10.83 2.76 -19.72
N LEU A 219 9.78 3.03 -20.49
CA LEU A 219 8.61 2.16 -20.62
C LEU A 219 8.52 1.68 -22.08
N ASN A 220 8.68 0.38 -22.24
CA ASN A 220 8.59 -0.31 -23.52
C ASN A 220 7.85 -1.65 -23.35
N GLU A 221 7.77 -2.45 -24.38
CA GLU A 221 7.07 -3.74 -24.36
C GLU A 221 7.57 -4.68 -23.23
N SER A 222 8.87 -4.69 -22.95
CA SER A 222 9.47 -5.55 -21.93
C SER A 222 9.17 -5.07 -20.50
N SER A 223 8.70 -3.85 -20.30
CA SER A 223 8.30 -3.31 -18.99
C SER A 223 7.16 -4.12 -18.35
N PHE A 224 6.38 -4.82 -19.16
CA PHE A 224 5.25 -5.64 -18.71
C PHE A 224 5.61 -7.13 -18.50
N ASP A 225 6.85 -7.54 -18.74
CA ASP A 225 7.29 -8.94 -18.64
C ASP A 225 7.17 -9.49 -17.21
N ASN A 226 7.28 -8.62 -16.21
CA ASN A 226 7.07 -9.03 -14.82
C ASN A 226 5.65 -9.56 -14.56
N VAL A 227 4.64 -9.08 -15.28
CA VAL A 227 3.28 -9.64 -15.20
C VAL A 227 3.28 -11.09 -15.68
N ASN A 228 4.02 -11.39 -16.75
CA ASN A 228 4.10 -12.73 -17.32
C ASN A 228 4.84 -13.74 -16.41
N LYS A 229 5.73 -13.28 -15.54
CA LYS A 229 6.46 -14.11 -14.55
C LYS A 229 5.58 -14.63 -13.42
N ILE A 230 4.39 -14.07 -13.21
CA ILE A 230 3.44 -14.57 -12.20
C ILE A 230 2.96 -15.95 -12.61
N THR A 231 3.08 -16.93 -11.70
CA THR A 231 2.76 -18.34 -11.94
C THR A 231 1.50 -18.78 -11.20
N GLN A 232 0.90 -19.88 -11.64
CA GLN A 232 -0.23 -20.47 -10.94
C GLN A 232 0.14 -20.93 -9.51
N ASP A 233 1.39 -21.34 -9.29
CA ASP A 233 1.88 -21.69 -7.96
C ASP A 233 1.98 -20.49 -7.05
N SER A 234 2.40 -19.33 -7.56
CA SER A 234 2.40 -18.09 -6.79
C SER A 234 0.98 -17.62 -6.45
N ILE A 235 0.01 -17.81 -7.36
CA ILE A 235 -1.41 -17.57 -7.09
C ILE A 235 -1.90 -18.44 -5.93
N LYS A 236 -1.65 -19.73 -5.98
CA LYS A 236 -2.05 -20.68 -4.92
C LYS A 236 -1.46 -20.31 -3.55
N LYS A 237 -0.21 -19.87 -3.52
CA LYS A 237 0.50 -19.57 -2.26
C LYS A 237 0.19 -18.18 -1.70
N GLU A 238 0.10 -17.16 -2.55
CA GLU A 238 0.07 -15.75 -2.11
C GLU A 238 -1.30 -15.09 -2.25
N LEU A 239 -2.12 -15.48 -3.24
CA LEU A 239 -3.41 -14.85 -3.52
C LEU A 239 -4.59 -15.70 -3.03
N GLN A 240 -4.63 -16.98 -3.36
CA GLN A 240 -5.78 -17.84 -3.05
C GLN A 240 -6.16 -17.87 -1.56
N PRO A 241 -5.21 -17.86 -0.58
CA PRO A 241 -5.56 -17.84 0.84
C PRO A 241 -6.31 -16.59 1.29
N VAL A 242 -6.23 -15.49 0.55
CA VAL A 242 -6.88 -14.22 0.87
C VAL A 242 -8.11 -13.93 0.00
N LEU A 243 -8.50 -14.85 -0.86
CA LEU A 243 -9.75 -14.81 -1.63
C LEU A 243 -10.88 -15.54 -0.90
N ALA A 244 -12.11 -15.09 -1.11
CA ALA A 244 -13.28 -15.83 -0.67
C ALA A 244 -13.40 -17.18 -1.41
N LYS A 245 -13.92 -18.21 -0.74
CA LYS A 245 -14.21 -19.51 -1.36
C LYS A 245 -15.14 -19.31 -2.56
N GLY A 246 -14.83 -19.96 -3.67
CA GLY A 246 -15.61 -19.85 -4.90
C GLY A 246 -15.25 -18.63 -5.77
N ASN A 247 -14.35 -17.77 -5.33
CA ASN A 247 -13.85 -16.69 -6.18
C ASN A 247 -12.96 -17.30 -7.27
N MET A 248 -13.48 -17.33 -8.50
CA MET A 248 -12.77 -17.82 -9.68
C MET A 248 -11.87 -16.71 -10.21
N PHE A 249 -10.55 -16.87 -10.05
CA PHE A 249 -9.56 -15.97 -10.63
C PHE A 249 -8.78 -16.71 -11.71
N ASP A 250 -9.03 -16.31 -12.96
CA ASP A 250 -8.29 -16.82 -14.10
C ASP A 250 -7.02 -15.99 -14.32
N LEU A 251 -5.88 -16.62 -14.10
CA LEU A 251 -4.58 -15.96 -14.22
C LEU A 251 -4.28 -15.49 -15.64
N ASN A 252 -4.66 -16.27 -16.67
CA ASN A 252 -4.33 -15.94 -18.06
C ASN A 252 -5.18 -14.76 -18.52
N VAL A 253 -6.47 -14.80 -18.25
CA VAL A 253 -7.39 -13.68 -18.55
C VAL A 253 -6.93 -12.42 -17.79
N ALA A 254 -6.58 -12.53 -16.51
CA ALA A 254 -6.14 -11.38 -15.73
C ALA A 254 -4.84 -10.78 -16.27
N LYS A 255 -3.86 -11.60 -16.68
CA LYS A 255 -2.63 -11.12 -17.30
C LYS A 255 -2.90 -10.36 -18.58
N GLU A 256 -3.67 -10.97 -19.50
CA GLU A 256 -4.00 -10.35 -20.78
C GLU A 256 -4.70 -9.00 -20.60
N GLU A 257 -5.75 -8.97 -19.78
CA GLU A 257 -6.54 -7.77 -19.55
C GLU A 257 -5.75 -6.67 -18.80
N VAL A 258 -4.90 -7.04 -17.85
CA VAL A 258 -4.07 -6.08 -17.12
C VAL A 258 -2.96 -5.53 -18.01
N VAL A 259 -2.27 -6.36 -18.79
CA VAL A 259 -1.24 -5.89 -19.74
C VAL A 259 -1.86 -4.96 -20.77
N LYS A 260 -3.02 -5.32 -21.34
CA LYS A 260 -3.74 -4.43 -22.25
C LYS A 260 -4.09 -3.10 -21.60
N PHE A 261 -4.67 -3.14 -20.39
CA PHE A 261 -5.01 -1.93 -19.62
C PHE A 261 -3.79 -1.04 -19.37
N LEU A 262 -2.65 -1.64 -18.97
CA LEU A 262 -1.42 -0.88 -18.70
C LEU A 262 -0.84 -0.28 -19.97
N LYS A 263 -0.85 -0.99 -21.10
CA LYS A 263 -0.40 -0.47 -22.39
C LYS A 263 -1.25 0.71 -22.84
N ASP A 264 -2.58 0.62 -22.69
CA ASP A 264 -3.50 1.70 -23.05
C ASP A 264 -3.34 2.93 -22.13
N LEU A 265 -3.13 2.70 -20.82
CA LEU A 265 -2.97 3.78 -19.84
C LEU A 265 -1.62 4.49 -19.95
N LEU A 266 -0.53 3.73 -20.14
CA LEU A 266 0.85 4.24 -20.11
C LEU A 266 1.37 4.69 -21.49
N VAL A 267 0.48 5.12 -22.38
CA VAL A 267 0.86 5.87 -23.57
C VAL A 267 1.35 7.26 -23.15
N LEU A 268 2.66 7.42 -23.08
CA LEU A 268 3.28 8.63 -22.55
C LEU A 268 3.20 9.80 -23.52
N THR A 269 2.91 10.99 -22.99
CA THR A 269 3.05 12.26 -23.69
C THR A 269 4.55 12.63 -23.86
N ASP A 270 4.85 13.58 -24.72
CA ASP A 270 6.23 14.04 -24.90
C ASP A 270 6.81 14.69 -23.64
N SER A 271 5.99 15.36 -22.84
CA SER A 271 6.38 15.92 -21.55
C SER A 271 6.74 14.83 -20.53
N GLU A 272 5.97 13.76 -20.46
CA GLU A 272 6.24 12.61 -19.57
C GLU A 272 7.51 11.85 -20.00
N LYS A 273 7.73 11.66 -21.31
CA LYS A 273 8.98 11.10 -21.84
C LYS A 273 10.19 11.98 -21.51
N LYS A 274 10.04 13.30 -21.67
CA LYS A 274 11.07 14.26 -21.30
C LYS A 274 11.38 14.19 -19.81
N TYR A 275 10.34 14.11 -18.94
CA TYR A 275 10.53 13.93 -17.49
C TYR A 275 11.39 12.70 -17.18
N LEU A 276 11.05 11.53 -17.71
CA LEU A 276 11.82 10.30 -17.47
C LEU A 276 13.25 10.41 -17.98
N THR A 277 13.45 10.97 -19.18
CA THR A 277 14.77 11.17 -19.78
C THR A 277 15.63 12.12 -18.95
N GLU A 278 15.08 13.24 -18.48
CA GLU A 278 15.83 14.18 -17.65
C GLU A 278 16.09 13.63 -16.25
N PHE A 279 15.11 12.95 -15.66
CA PHE A 279 15.30 12.37 -14.34
C PHE A 279 16.34 11.23 -14.35
N SER A 280 16.42 10.44 -15.41
CA SER A 280 17.47 9.40 -15.57
C SER A 280 18.89 9.98 -15.56
N LYS A 281 19.07 11.27 -15.91
CA LYS A 281 20.32 12.04 -15.83
C LYS A 281 20.49 12.76 -14.48
N GLY A 282 19.55 12.56 -13.53
CA GLY A 282 19.52 13.25 -12.26
C GLY A 282 18.88 14.65 -12.26
N ASN A 283 18.29 15.09 -13.39
CA ASN A 283 17.59 16.36 -13.50
C ASN A 283 16.10 16.15 -13.15
N PHE A 284 15.77 16.24 -11.88
CA PHE A 284 14.40 16.05 -11.39
C PHE A 284 13.59 17.34 -11.54
N ASP A 285 12.64 17.36 -12.49
CA ASP A 285 11.70 18.45 -12.72
C ASP A 285 10.27 17.92 -12.74
N PRO A 286 9.54 17.96 -11.60
CA PRO A 286 8.17 17.46 -11.51
C PRO A 286 7.14 18.30 -12.29
N TYR A 287 7.47 19.54 -12.70
CA TYR A 287 6.58 20.36 -13.53
C TYR A 287 6.41 19.81 -14.94
N LEU A 288 7.26 18.88 -15.38
CA LEU A 288 7.06 18.13 -16.61
C LEU A 288 5.94 17.07 -16.49
N LEU A 289 5.55 16.70 -15.27
CA LEU A 289 4.47 15.75 -15.01
C LEU A 289 3.20 16.39 -14.47
N PHE A 290 3.32 17.32 -13.52
CA PHE A 290 2.22 17.74 -12.69
C PHE A 290 1.90 19.22 -12.86
N GLU A 291 0.64 19.56 -12.60
CA GLU A 291 0.21 20.95 -12.39
C GLU A 291 0.89 21.55 -11.14
N PRO A 292 0.97 22.89 -11.03
CA PRO A 292 1.78 23.57 -10.01
C PRO A 292 1.65 23.03 -8.58
N ASN A 293 0.44 22.80 -8.09
CA ASN A 293 0.22 22.35 -6.71
C ASN A 293 0.80 20.95 -6.44
N ASP A 294 0.54 19.99 -7.34
CA ASP A 294 1.05 18.63 -7.24
C ASP A 294 2.57 18.61 -7.52
N ALA A 295 3.05 19.45 -8.46
CA ALA A 295 4.48 19.59 -8.76
C ALA A 295 5.28 20.12 -7.57
N GLU A 296 4.77 21.13 -6.86
CA GLU A 296 5.42 21.65 -5.65
C GLU A 296 5.53 20.62 -4.53
N ARG A 297 4.51 19.75 -4.38
CA ARG A 297 4.56 18.64 -3.43
C ARG A 297 5.59 17.59 -3.87
N ALA A 298 5.52 17.15 -5.11
CA ALA A 298 6.48 16.21 -5.69
C ALA A 298 7.92 16.73 -5.61
N ALA A 299 8.16 18.04 -5.85
CA ALA A 299 9.47 18.68 -5.73
C ALA A 299 10.08 18.56 -4.33
N LYS A 300 9.28 18.37 -3.29
CA LYS A 300 9.72 18.19 -1.91
C LYS A 300 9.98 16.73 -1.57
N HIS A 301 9.63 15.77 -2.43
CA HIS A 301 9.67 14.33 -2.16
C HIS A 301 11.09 13.84 -1.86
N PRO A 302 11.37 13.34 -0.65
CA PRO A 302 12.74 13.02 -0.24
C PRO A 302 13.39 11.92 -1.07
N MET A 303 12.62 10.88 -1.44
CA MET A 303 13.15 9.78 -2.27
C MET A 303 13.48 10.26 -3.69
N ALA A 304 12.67 11.15 -4.30
CA ALA A 304 12.97 11.74 -5.60
C ALA A 304 14.27 12.55 -5.56
N LYS A 305 14.44 13.40 -4.53
CA LYS A 305 15.68 14.17 -4.34
C LYS A 305 16.90 13.27 -4.14
N TRP A 306 16.74 12.23 -3.33
CA TRP A 306 17.81 11.27 -3.09
C TRP A 306 18.22 10.55 -4.39
N ARG A 307 17.23 10.07 -5.17
CA ARG A 307 17.50 9.42 -6.45
C ARG A 307 18.18 10.36 -7.43
N ALA A 308 17.67 11.58 -7.61
CA ALA A 308 18.29 12.58 -8.47
C ALA A 308 19.76 12.84 -8.10
N ALA A 309 20.05 12.98 -6.81
CA ALA A 309 21.42 13.21 -6.32
C ALA A 309 22.37 12.01 -6.57
N ASN A 310 21.83 10.78 -6.53
CA ASN A 310 22.64 9.58 -6.79
C ASN A 310 22.86 9.29 -8.27
N LEU A 311 21.96 9.72 -9.15
CA LEU A 311 22.11 9.60 -10.61
C LEU A 311 23.13 10.60 -11.19
N LYS A 312 23.48 11.66 -10.46
CA LYS A 312 24.52 12.64 -10.85
C LYS A 312 25.95 12.22 -10.48
N LYS A 313 26.08 11.14 -9.71
CA LYS A 313 27.38 10.58 -9.30
C LYS A 313 27.89 9.57 -10.32
#